data_1a054f5586892fab99bef8eca95a1f28
#
_entry.id   1a054f5586892fab99bef8eca95a1f28
#
_cell.length_a   1.000
_cell.length_b   1.000
_cell.length_c   1.000
_cell.angle_alpha   90.00
_cell.angle_beta   90.00
_cell.angle_gamma   90.00
#
_symmetry.space_group_name_H-M   'P 1'
#
loop_
_entity.id
_entity.type
_entity.pdbx_description
1 polymer ?
#
loop_
_entity_poly.entity_id
_entity_poly.type
_entity_poly.pdbx_seq_one_letter_code
_entity_poly.pdbx_strand_id
1 'polypeptide(L)'
;MEQDFLIGYHDFAGKQKTLRRILGKLQDQVLPLIPAFETYLQALHRRDVSACTLRTVFTGVHGFLIFLQKRGKVSLSSLTPEDLEAFVESEQDRGLKPLSVRGRLHQVYAFLRYGLERGMVPADVLARRVRIKVPEALPRAMDVEDVKRLLSVIRKVRDRAMILVLLRTGMRIGELLRTRVSDVQLEERKIQLVVGEKNRAGRVVYLSADACQALQEWMRSRDPGKPLLFYGQGRSSLSYTAARVMFLRYLKKARISERSYSLHGLRHTCATELLNAGMRLECLQQLLGHSNLEQTRRYARLTDKTREEEYFRAMARIEGGEHHDGRRIPGEVPPVFEEAQLLGPHDQNVYEYPGAFPEMVVAPFGGGELPGDFRLHRLPVGPGINPEDD
;
A
#
# COMPACT_ATOMS: atom_id res chain seq x y z
N MET A 1 8.60 -22.52 -17.51
CA MET A 1 7.42 -22.22 -18.34
C MET A 1 6.10 -22.73 -17.75
N GLU A 2 5.92 -24.01 -17.38
CA GLU A 2 4.66 -24.49 -16.77
C GLU A 2 4.30 -23.88 -15.42
N GLN A 3 5.29 -23.58 -14.57
CA GLN A 3 5.04 -23.00 -13.25
C GLN A 3 4.61 -21.52 -13.28
N ASP A 4 5.08 -20.76 -14.27
CA ASP A 4 4.66 -19.37 -14.46
C ASP A 4 3.22 -19.28 -15.00
N PHE A 5 2.82 -20.25 -15.80
CA PHE A 5 1.44 -20.40 -16.29
C PHE A 5 0.45 -20.65 -15.15
N LEU A 6 0.82 -21.48 -14.17
CA LEU A 6 -0.01 -21.78 -12.99
C LEU A 6 -0.18 -20.57 -12.06
N ILE A 7 0.85 -19.71 -11.90
CA ILE A 7 0.76 -18.50 -11.08
C ILE A 7 -0.18 -17.50 -11.72
N GLY A 8 -0.05 -17.26 -13.02
CA GLY A 8 -0.94 -16.37 -13.78
C GLY A 8 -2.40 -16.85 -13.74
N TYR A 9 -2.62 -18.16 -13.82
CA TYR A 9 -3.95 -18.74 -13.77
C TYR A 9 -4.62 -18.60 -12.39
N HIS A 10 -3.89 -18.80 -11.28
CA HIS A 10 -4.43 -18.62 -9.93
C HIS A 10 -4.79 -17.16 -9.63
N ASP A 11 -4.01 -16.21 -10.14
CA ASP A 11 -4.30 -14.80 -9.93
C ASP A 11 -5.48 -14.33 -10.79
N PHE A 12 -5.57 -14.78 -12.03
CA PHE A 12 -6.73 -14.54 -12.91
C PHE A 12 -8.02 -15.08 -12.29
N ALA A 13 -8.02 -16.32 -11.78
CA ALA A 13 -9.17 -16.92 -11.09
C ALA A 13 -9.58 -16.09 -9.84
N GLY A 14 -8.63 -15.58 -9.09
CA GLY A 14 -8.87 -14.70 -7.93
C GLY A 14 -9.49 -13.37 -8.32
N LYS A 15 -9.03 -12.75 -9.41
CA LYS A 15 -9.58 -11.51 -9.99
C LYS A 15 -11.01 -11.73 -10.48
N GLN A 16 -11.25 -12.82 -11.22
CA GLN A 16 -12.58 -13.18 -11.73
C GLN A 16 -13.58 -13.46 -10.59
N LYS A 17 -13.16 -14.20 -9.54
CA LYS A 17 -13.99 -14.42 -8.34
C LYS A 17 -14.35 -13.11 -7.65
N THR A 18 -13.41 -12.16 -7.57
CA THR A 18 -13.65 -10.85 -6.99
C THR A 18 -14.65 -10.05 -7.82
N LEU A 19 -14.48 -10.00 -9.14
CA LEU A 19 -15.42 -9.33 -10.05
C LEU A 19 -16.82 -9.90 -9.92
N ARG A 20 -16.99 -11.22 -10.01
CA ARG A 20 -18.31 -11.90 -9.85
C ARG A 20 -18.98 -11.52 -8.53
N ARG A 21 -18.23 -11.49 -7.42
CA ARG A 21 -18.77 -11.11 -6.12
C ARG A 21 -19.19 -9.65 -6.07
N ILE A 22 -18.48 -8.76 -6.75
CA ILE A 22 -18.83 -7.34 -6.83
C ILE A 22 -20.09 -7.16 -7.68
N LEU A 23 -20.16 -7.79 -8.84
CA LEU A 23 -21.33 -7.72 -9.73
C LEU A 23 -22.58 -8.30 -9.04
N GLY A 24 -22.48 -9.43 -8.35
CA GLY A 24 -23.59 -9.97 -7.56
C GLY A 24 -24.12 -8.99 -6.52
N LYS A 25 -23.26 -8.22 -5.85
CA LYS A 25 -23.68 -7.18 -4.90
C LYS A 25 -24.39 -5.99 -5.57
N LEU A 26 -24.13 -5.74 -6.84
CA LEU A 26 -24.80 -4.68 -7.60
C LEU A 26 -26.18 -5.12 -8.11
N GLN A 27 -26.35 -6.38 -8.48
CA GLN A 27 -27.60 -6.95 -8.99
C GLN A 27 -28.76 -6.85 -7.97
N ASP A 28 -28.45 -6.90 -6.68
CA ASP A 28 -29.43 -6.79 -5.59
C ASP A 28 -29.89 -5.33 -5.36
N GLN A 29 -29.42 -4.37 -6.15
CA GLN A 29 -29.66 -2.94 -5.92
C GLN A 29 -30.37 -2.28 -7.11
N VAL A 30 -31.38 -1.50 -6.82
CA VAL A 30 -32.11 -0.71 -7.83
C VAL A 30 -31.48 0.68 -7.93
N LEU A 31 -30.33 0.77 -8.61
CA LEU A 31 -29.65 2.03 -8.91
C LEU A 31 -29.58 2.24 -10.43
N PRO A 32 -30.13 3.33 -10.98
CA PRO A 32 -30.18 3.55 -12.43
C PRO A 32 -28.81 3.53 -13.12
N LEU A 33 -27.74 3.90 -12.40
CA LEU A 33 -26.38 4.02 -12.93
C LEU A 33 -25.54 2.73 -12.83
N ILE A 34 -26.10 1.63 -12.30
CA ILE A 34 -25.39 0.34 -12.16
C ILE A 34 -24.89 -0.18 -13.51
N PRO A 35 -25.66 -0.19 -14.62
CA PRO A 35 -25.18 -0.75 -15.89
C PRO A 35 -23.90 -0.07 -16.40
N ALA A 36 -23.80 1.25 -16.26
CA ALA A 36 -22.58 1.99 -16.63
C ALA A 36 -21.38 1.59 -15.74
N PHE A 37 -21.63 1.38 -14.45
CA PHE A 37 -20.59 0.97 -13.51
C PHE A 37 -20.16 -0.50 -13.73
N GLU A 38 -21.07 -1.40 -14.01
CA GLU A 38 -20.73 -2.80 -14.37
C GLU A 38 -19.84 -2.87 -15.61
N THR A 39 -20.20 -2.09 -16.65
CA THR A 39 -19.40 -1.99 -17.88
C THR A 39 -17.98 -1.49 -17.57
N TYR A 40 -17.85 -0.50 -16.70
CA TYR A 40 -16.55 0.01 -16.25
C TYR A 40 -15.74 -1.05 -15.49
N LEU A 41 -16.35 -1.77 -14.54
CA LEU A 41 -15.69 -2.85 -13.80
C LEU A 41 -15.20 -3.98 -14.72
N GLN A 42 -16.00 -4.34 -15.74
CA GLN A 42 -15.61 -5.30 -16.75
C GLN A 42 -14.44 -4.79 -17.60
N ALA A 43 -14.45 -3.51 -18.00
CA ALA A 43 -13.34 -2.90 -18.72
C ALA A 43 -12.04 -2.90 -17.90
N LEU A 44 -12.11 -2.60 -16.60
CA LEU A 44 -10.98 -2.72 -15.69
C LEU A 44 -10.46 -4.16 -15.57
N HIS A 45 -11.35 -5.13 -15.49
CA HIS A 45 -10.97 -6.54 -15.45
C HIS A 45 -10.24 -6.98 -16.72
N ARG A 46 -10.71 -6.55 -17.91
CA ARG A 46 -10.01 -6.79 -19.19
C ARG A 46 -8.64 -6.14 -19.27
N ARG A 47 -8.42 -5.02 -18.57
CA ARG A 47 -7.10 -4.37 -18.40
C ARG A 47 -6.23 -5.03 -17.34
N ASP A 48 -6.62 -6.18 -16.84
CA ASP A 48 -5.90 -6.99 -15.86
C ASP A 48 -5.57 -6.27 -14.53
N VAL A 49 -6.45 -5.36 -14.07
CA VAL A 49 -6.24 -4.70 -12.78
C VAL A 49 -6.35 -5.69 -11.61
N SER A 50 -5.65 -5.42 -10.51
CA SER A 50 -5.63 -6.30 -9.35
C SER A 50 -7.01 -6.43 -8.67
N ALA A 51 -7.27 -7.56 -8.01
CA ALA A 51 -8.47 -7.76 -7.21
C ALA A 51 -8.65 -6.70 -6.10
N CYS A 52 -7.53 -6.16 -5.58
CA CYS A 52 -7.55 -5.07 -4.61
C CYS A 52 -8.03 -3.76 -5.26
N THR A 53 -7.54 -3.44 -6.45
CA THR A 53 -7.97 -2.27 -7.22
C THR A 53 -9.47 -2.33 -7.52
N LEU A 54 -10.00 -3.49 -7.97
CA LEU A 54 -11.44 -3.66 -8.20
C LEU A 54 -12.27 -3.37 -6.94
N ARG A 55 -11.82 -3.86 -5.77
CA ARG A 55 -12.51 -3.57 -4.49
C ARG A 55 -12.47 -2.09 -4.12
N THR A 56 -11.34 -1.43 -4.33
CA THR A 56 -11.20 0.01 -4.03
C THR A 56 -12.07 0.85 -4.95
N VAL A 57 -12.07 0.55 -6.25
CA VAL A 57 -12.95 1.19 -7.24
C VAL A 57 -14.41 0.98 -6.88
N PHE A 58 -14.79 -0.26 -6.53
CA PHE A 58 -16.15 -0.54 -6.09
C PHE A 58 -16.55 0.34 -4.90
N THR A 59 -15.72 0.42 -3.85
CA THR A 59 -16.05 1.21 -2.67
C THR A 59 -16.21 2.71 -2.99
N GLY A 60 -15.33 3.28 -3.81
CA GLY A 60 -15.37 4.70 -4.16
C GLY A 60 -16.54 5.04 -5.08
N VAL A 61 -16.68 4.32 -6.20
CA VAL A 61 -17.70 4.60 -7.20
C VAL A 61 -19.09 4.24 -6.68
N HIS A 62 -19.26 3.08 -6.06
CA HIS A 62 -20.56 2.68 -5.50
C HIS A 62 -21.09 3.69 -4.47
N GLY A 63 -20.21 4.21 -3.59
CA GLY A 63 -20.57 5.29 -2.67
C GLY A 63 -21.06 6.55 -3.39
N PHE A 64 -20.43 6.89 -4.50
CA PHE A 64 -20.85 8.02 -5.35
C PHE A 64 -22.21 7.77 -6.02
N LEU A 65 -22.46 6.55 -6.53
CA LEU A 65 -23.76 6.21 -7.13
C LEU A 65 -24.92 6.29 -6.12
N ILE A 66 -24.70 5.82 -4.89
CA ILE A 66 -25.68 5.97 -3.80
C ILE A 66 -25.93 7.46 -3.49
N PHE A 67 -24.88 8.26 -3.45
CA PHE A 67 -25.00 9.71 -3.25
C PHE A 67 -25.83 10.37 -4.37
N LEU A 68 -25.55 10.04 -5.64
CA LEU A 68 -26.30 10.56 -6.79
C LEU A 68 -27.78 10.17 -6.74
N GLN A 69 -28.09 8.92 -6.39
CA GLN A 69 -29.47 8.48 -6.22
C GLN A 69 -30.22 9.31 -5.17
N LYS A 70 -29.60 9.59 -4.02
CA LYS A 70 -30.18 10.46 -2.98
C LYS A 70 -30.47 11.88 -3.46
N ARG A 71 -29.73 12.35 -4.47
CA ARG A 71 -29.96 13.63 -5.14
C ARG A 71 -30.91 13.57 -6.34
N GLY A 72 -31.55 12.41 -6.57
CA GLY A 72 -32.47 12.21 -7.70
C GLY A 72 -31.79 12.14 -9.06
N LYS A 73 -30.47 11.98 -9.14
CA LYS A 73 -29.72 11.86 -10.39
C LYS A 73 -29.83 10.44 -10.94
N VAL A 74 -30.44 10.28 -12.09
CA VAL A 74 -30.70 8.98 -12.74
C VAL A 74 -29.83 8.74 -13.97
N SER A 75 -29.11 9.75 -14.45
CA SER A 75 -28.23 9.69 -15.62
C SER A 75 -26.89 10.38 -15.35
N LEU A 76 -25.81 9.84 -15.90
CA LEU A 76 -24.50 10.48 -15.88
C LEU A 76 -24.46 11.76 -16.75
N SER A 77 -25.34 11.89 -17.73
CA SER A 77 -25.45 13.07 -18.58
C SER A 77 -26.03 14.28 -17.85
N SER A 78 -26.69 14.09 -16.70
CA SER A 78 -27.23 15.16 -15.86
C SER A 78 -26.27 15.63 -14.77
N LEU A 79 -25.03 15.11 -14.75
CA LEU A 79 -24.02 15.51 -13.78
C LEU A 79 -23.51 16.91 -14.05
N THR A 80 -23.18 17.62 -12.98
CA THR A 80 -22.55 18.94 -13.01
C THR A 80 -21.29 18.94 -12.13
N PRO A 81 -20.39 19.92 -12.28
CA PRO A 81 -19.22 20.04 -11.39
C PRO A 81 -19.58 20.10 -9.90
N GLU A 82 -20.71 20.75 -9.57
CA GLU A 82 -21.21 20.93 -8.20
C GLU A 82 -21.61 19.59 -7.55
N ASP A 83 -21.99 18.60 -8.35
CA ASP A 83 -22.27 17.24 -7.82
C ASP A 83 -21.01 16.58 -7.23
N LEU A 84 -19.83 16.89 -7.78
CA LEU A 84 -18.55 16.39 -7.25
C LEU A 84 -18.15 17.12 -5.97
N GLU A 85 -18.38 18.44 -5.90
CA GLU A 85 -18.14 19.22 -4.68
C GLU A 85 -19.05 18.74 -3.56
N ALA A 86 -20.35 18.63 -3.82
CA ALA A 86 -21.32 18.11 -2.87
C ALA A 86 -21.05 16.65 -2.42
N PHE A 87 -20.51 15.80 -3.30
CA PHE A 87 -20.08 14.47 -2.91
C PHE A 87 -18.93 14.53 -1.91
N VAL A 88 -17.95 15.40 -2.13
CA VAL A 88 -16.82 15.59 -1.20
C VAL A 88 -17.33 16.07 0.16
N GLU A 89 -18.22 17.05 0.19
CA GLU A 89 -18.85 17.55 1.43
C GLU A 89 -19.58 16.43 2.16
N SER A 90 -20.41 15.67 1.45
CA SER A 90 -21.13 14.52 2.02
C SER A 90 -20.21 13.46 2.62
N GLU A 91 -19.05 13.20 2.00
CA GLU A 91 -18.07 12.24 2.54
C GLU A 91 -17.32 12.81 3.76
N GLN A 92 -17.11 14.13 3.81
CA GLN A 92 -16.55 14.84 4.97
C GLN A 92 -17.53 14.84 6.14
N ASP A 93 -18.82 15.12 5.89
CA ASP A 93 -19.89 15.09 6.90
C ASP A 93 -20.08 13.70 7.52
N ARG A 94 -19.78 12.66 6.74
CA ARG A 94 -19.72 11.28 7.25
C ARG A 94 -18.51 10.99 8.14
N GLY A 95 -17.65 11.98 8.38
CA GLY A 95 -16.47 11.85 9.23
C GLY A 95 -15.28 11.16 8.56
N LEU A 96 -15.21 11.06 7.22
CA LEU A 96 -14.05 10.47 6.56
C LEU A 96 -12.84 11.40 6.63
N LYS A 97 -11.66 10.82 6.88
CA LYS A 97 -10.40 11.55 6.83
C LYS A 97 -10.13 12.11 5.42
N PRO A 98 -9.56 13.31 5.29
CA PRO A 98 -9.30 13.96 3.99
C PRO A 98 -8.58 13.04 2.97
N LEU A 99 -7.63 12.23 3.41
CA LEU A 99 -6.93 11.25 2.56
C LEU A 99 -7.90 10.19 1.99
N SER A 100 -8.86 9.73 2.78
CA SER A 100 -9.87 8.74 2.34
C SER A 100 -10.84 9.36 1.34
N VAL A 101 -11.28 10.60 1.59
CA VAL A 101 -12.14 11.34 0.66
C VAL A 101 -11.42 11.55 -0.67
N ARG A 102 -10.14 11.99 -0.65
CA ARG A 102 -9.31 12.13 -1.85
C ARG A 102 -9.17 10.81 -2.62
N GLY A 103 -8.98 9.70 -1.90
CA GLY A 103 -8.90 8.37 -2.52
C GLY A 103 -10.20 7.96 -3.20
N ARG A 104 -11.35 8.18 -2.59
CA ARG A 104 -12.67 7.92 -3.21
C ARG A 104 -12.93 8.80 -4.42
N LEU A 105 -12.67 10.10 -4.29
CA LEU A 105 -12.82 11.06 -5.38
C LEU A 105 -11.93 10.68 -6.58
N HIS A 106 -10.72 10.19 -6.34
CA HIS A 106 -9.85 9.68 -7.41
C HIS A 106 -10.50 8.53 -8.19
N GLN A 107 -11.16 7.59 -7.50
CA GLN A 107 -11.89 6.49 -8.15
C GLN A 107 -13.10 7.01 -8.95
N VAL A 108 -13.81 8.00 -8.42
CA VAL A 108 -14.93 8.65 -9.10
C VAL A 108 -14.44 9.35 -10.38
N TYR A 109 -13.36 10.13 -10.31
CA TYR A 109 -12.77 10.75 -11.51
C TYR A 109 -12.37 9.75 -12.58
N ALA A 110 -11.79 8.61 -12.19
CA ALA A 110 -11.43 7.56 -13.14
C ALA A 110 -12.67 6.94 -13.83
N PHE A 111 -13.75 6.75 -13.09
CA PHE A 111 -15.03 6.29 -13.64
C PHE A 111 -15.67 7.31 -14.55
N LEU A 112 -15.73 8.59 -14.14
CA LEU A 112 -16.33 9.67 -14.95
C LEU A 112 -15.52 9.92 -16.23
N ARG A 113 -14.19 9.80 -16.19
CA ARG A 113 -13.37 9.88 -17.41
C ARG A 113 -13.70 8.76 -18.39
N TYR A 114 -13.87 7.54 -17.89
CA TYR A 114 -14.34 6.43 -18.71
C TYR A 114 -15.73 6.71 -19.33
N GLY A 115 -16.62 7.37 -18.57
CA GLY A 115 -17.93 7.81 -19.07
C GLY A 115 -17.83 8.93 -20.10
N LEU A 116 -16.93 9.90 -19.92
CA LEU A 116 -16.67 10.98 -20.87
C LEU A 116 -16.18 10.44 -22.21
N GLU A 117 -15.23 9.52 -22.22
CA GLU A 117 -14.73 8.86 -23.44
C GLU A 117 -15.84 8.15 -24.25
N ARG A 118 -16.99 7.90 -23.64
CA ARG A 118 -18.17 7.24 -24.24
C ARG A 118 -19.38 8.15 -24.44
N GLY A 119 -19.19 9.45 -24.25
CA GLY A 119 -20.26 10.42 -24.39
C GLY A 119 -21.37 10.33 -23.33
N MET A 120 -21.13 9.61 -22.22
CA MET A 120 -22.11 9.46 -21.13
C MET A 120 -22.04 10.57 -20.09
N VAL A 121 -20.92 11.28 -20.00
CA VAL A 121 -20.66 12.34 -19.02
C VAL A 121 -20.36 13.63 -19.77
N PRO A 122 -20.94 14.78 -19.36
CA PRO A 122 -20.61 16.08 -19.95
C PRO A 122 -19.14 16.47 -19.71
N ALA A 123 -18.52 17.16 -20.67
CA ALA A 123 -17.10 17.52 -20.61
C ALA A 123 -16.79 18.52 -19.48
N ASP A 124 -17.69 19.39 -19.15
CA ASP A 124 -17.60 20.43 -18.11
C ASP A 124 -17.46 19.83 -16.71
N VAL A 125 -18.05 18.66 -16.45
CA VAL A 125 -17.94 17.95 -15.16
C VAL A 125 -16.49 17.70 -14.74
N LEU A 126 -15.61 17.45 -15.71
CA LEU A 126 -14.19 17.18 -15.48
C LEU A 126 -13.26 18.38 -15.77
N ALA A 127 -13.81 19.51 -16.24
CA ALA A 127 -13.04 20.70 -16.55
C ALA A 127 -12.35 21.29 -15.30
N ARG A 128 -13.02 21.23 -14.16
CA ARG A 128 -12.50 21.70 -12.88
C ARG A 128 -12.30 20.51 -11.91
N ARG A 129 -11.12 20.44 -11.32
CA ARG A 129 -10.83 19.40 -10.30
C ARG A 129 -11.08 19.93 -8.90
N VAL A 130 -11.87 19.21 -8.12
CA VAL A 130 -12.02 19.46 -6.69
C VAL A 130 -10.69 19.08 -5.99
N ARG A 131 -10.06 20.05 -5.35
CA ARG A 131 -8.79 19.85 -4.62
C ARG A 131 -9.05 19.67 -3.14
N ILE A 132 -8.60 18.55 -2.59
CA ILE A 132 -8.69 18.25 -1.16
C ILE A 132 -7.30 18.42 -0.55
N LYS A 133 -7.15 19.41 0.34
CA LYS A 133 -5.93 19.57 1.13
C LYS A 133 -5.80 18.39 2.08
N VAL A 134 -4.73 17.64 1.95
CA VAL A 134 -4.41 16.54 2.87
C VAL A 134 -3.17 16.95 3.64
N PRO A 135 -3.21 16.93 4.98
CA PRO A 135 -2.03 17.17 5.78
C PRO A 135 -0.92 16.19 5.38
N GLU A 136 0.28 16.70 5.18
CA GLU A 136 1.44 15.88 4.88
C GLU A 136 1.81 15.09 6.14
N ALA A 137 1.36 13.86 6.22
CA ALA A 137 1.72 12.99 7.33
C ALA A 137 3.11 12.41 7.07
N LEU A 138 4.05 12.69 7.96
CA LEU A 138 5.35 12.04 7.94
C LEU A 138 5.19 10.52 8.14
N PRO A 139 5.98 9.69 7.44
CA PRO A 139 6.00 8.26 7.68
C PRO A 139 6.31 7.96 9.14
N ARG A 140 5.47 7.20 9.82
CA ARG A 140 5.72 6.82 11.22
C ARG A 140 6.66 5.62 11.26
N ALA A 141 7.95 5.89 11.43
CA ALA A 141 8.91 4.87 11.84
C ALA A 141 8.64 4.45 13.28
N MET A 142 8.99 3.22 13.65
CA MET A 142 8.97 2.77 15.04
C MET A 142 10.20 3.34 15.77
N ASP A 143 9.99 3.76 17.01
CA ASP A 143 11.09 4.15 17.90
C ASP A 143 11.98 2.94 18.18
N VAL A 144 13.28 3.17 18.32
CA VAL A 144 14.29 2.10 18.55
C VAL A 144 13.94 1.24 19.76
N GLU A 145 13.47 1.86 20.85
CA GLU A 145 13.07 1.14 22.06
C GLU A 145 11.81 0.29 21.84
N ASP A 146 10.87 0.76 21.01
CA ASP A 146 9.66 0.00 20.67
C ASP A 146 10.00 -1.20 19.75
N VAL A 147 11.00 -1.04 18.87
CA VAL A 147 11.53 -2.18 18.08
C VAL A 147 12.14 -3.24 19.02
N LYS A 148 12.94 -2.84 20.00
CA LYS A 148 13.52 -3.76 20.99
C LYS A 148 12.42 -4.48 21.79
N ARG A 149 11.42 -3.74 22.29
CA ARG A 149 10.26 -4.30 23.01
C ARG A 149 9.48 -5.28 22.14
N LEU A 150 9.23 -4.94 20.87
CA LEU A 150 8.56 -5.84 19.93
C LEU A 150 9.33 -7.14 19.76
N LEU A 151 10.63 -7.06 19.47
CA LEU A 151 11.46 -8.25 19.23
C LEU A 151 11.63 -9.11 20.47
N SER A 152 11.62 -8.54 21.67
CA SER A 152 11.77 -9.29 22.94
C SER A 152 10.59 -10.20 23.25
N VAL A 153 9.40 -9.92 22.75
CA VAL A 153 8.17 -10.70 23.03
C VAL A 153 7.87 -11.77 21.97
N ILE A 154 8.59 -11.78 20.84
CA ILE A 154 8.36 -12.74 19.74
C ILE A 154 9.17 -14.01 20.01
N ARG A 155 8.47 -15.07 20.45
CA ARG A 155 9.08 -16.38 20.74
C ARG A 155 8.97 -17.40 19.60
N LYS A 156 7.95 -17.22 18.70
CA LYS A 156 7.76 -18.15 17.58
C LYS A 156 8.79 -17.86 16.49
N VAL A 157 9.58 -18.88 16.14
CA VAL A 157 10.68 -18.80 15.15
C VAL A 157 10.20 -18.20 13.82
N ARG A 158 9.08 -18.72 13.27
CA ARG A 158 8.49 -18.19 12.05
C ARG A 158 8.19 -16.70 12.13
N ASP A 159 7.52 -16.29 13.20
CA ASP A 159 7.01 -14.91 13.34
C ASP A 159 8.19 -13.96 13.57
N ARG A 160 9.23 -14.41 14.30
CA ARG A 160 10.47 -13.65 14.51
C ARG A 160 11.21 -13.44 13.20
N ALA A 161 11.43 -14.51 12.43
CA ALA A 161 12.05 -14.42 11.11
C ALA A 161 11.29 -13.46 10.17
N MET A 162 9.94 -13.57 10.14
CA MET A 162 9.11 -12.70 9.30
C MET A 162 9.23 -11.22 9.67
N ILE A 163 9.20 -10.88 10.96
CA ILE A 163 9.30 -9.49 11.43
C ILE A 163 10.71 -8.94 11.20
N LEU A 164 11.76 -9.71 11.48
CA LEU A 164 13.14 -9.28 11.23
C LEU A 164 13.42 -9.08 9.74
N VAL A 165 12.96 -9.97 8.87
CA VAL A 165 13.12 -9.80 7.42
C VAL A 165 12.44 -8.51 6.97
N LEU A 166 11.19 -8.23 7.38
CA LEU A 166 10.50 -6.98 7.03
C LEU A 166 11.24 -5.76 7.55
N LEU A 167 11.70 -5.80 8.80
CA LEU A 167 12.36 -4.68 9.46
C LEU A 167 13.73 -4.35 8.87
N ARG A 168 14.49 -5.37 8.42
CA ARG A 168 15.86 -5.19 7.94
C ARG A 168 15.98 -5.02 6.43
N THR A 169 15.04 -5.59 5.66
CA THR A 169 15.07 -5.47 4.19
C THR A 169 14.21 -4.34 3.65
N GLY A 170 13.25 -3.85 4.44
CA GLY A 170 12.27 -2.87 3.99
C GLY A 170 11.36 -3.36 2.87
N MET A 171 11.31 -4.68 2.58
CA MET A 171 10.42 -5.21 1.55
C MET A 171 8.95 -5.03 1.93
N ARG A 172 8.07 -4.98 0.93
CA ARG A 172 6.62 -4.89 1.19
C ARG A 172 6.10 -6.22 1.73
N ILE A 173 5.16 -6.18 2.69
CA ILE A 173 4.56 -7.41 3.23
C ILE A 173 4.00 -8.31 2.13
N GLY A 174 3.39 -7.76 1.08
CA GLY A 174 2.88 -8.53 -0.04
C GLY A 174 4.00 -9.22 -0.87
N GLU A 175 5.18 -8.67 -0.93
CA GLU A 175 6.37 -9.30 -1.53
C GLU A 175 6.80 -10.47 -0.66
N LEU A 176 6.97 -10.27 0.65
CA LEU A 176 7.35 -11.31 1.58
C LEU A 176 6.39 -12.51 1.58
N LEU A 177 5.09 -12.25 1.54
CA LEU A 177 4.06 -13.31 1.51
C LEU A 177 4.06 -14.15 0.23
N ARG A 178 4.66 -13.64 -0.85
CA ARG A 178 4.84 -14.36 -2.13
C ARG A 178 6.22 -14.93 -2.33
N THR A 179 7.20 -14.55 -1.49
CA THR A 179 8.57 -15.06 -1.56
C THR A 179 8.58 -16.57 -1.41
N ARG A 180 9.27 -17.25 -2.32
CA ARG A 180 9.49 -18.69 -2.28
C ARG A 180 10.80 -19.01 -1.57
N VAL A 181 10.96 -20.25 -1.17
CA VAL A 181 12.24 -20.75 -0.60
C VAL A 181 13.36 -20.62 -1.64
N SER A 182 13.05 -20.88 -2.92
CA SER A 182 14.03 -20.75 -4.03
C SER A 182 14.56 -19.33 -4.24
N ASP A 183 13.82 -18.32 -3.78
CA ASP A 183 14.21 -16.92 -3.93
C ASP A 183 15.23 -16.46 -2.87
N VAL A 184 15.48 -17.32 -1.86
CA VAL A 184 16.33 -17.00 -0.72
C VAL A 184 17.71 -17.61 -0.90
N GLN A 185 18.74 -16.79 -0.87
CA GLN A 185 20.15 -17.16 -0.95
C GLN A 185 20.82 -16.76 0.38
N LEU A 186 20.80 -17.67 1.36
CA LEU A 186 21.27 -17.39 2.72
C LEU A 186 22.78 -17.14 2.79
N GLU A 187 23.57 -17.86 2.00
CA GLU A 187 25.03 -17.71 1.96
C GLU A 187 25.42 -16.33 1.44
N GLU A 188 24.70 -15.82 0.45
CA GLU A 188 24.89 -14.50 -0.11
C GLU A 188 24.09 -13.40 0.62
N ARG A 189 23.37 -13.76 1.68
CA ARG A 189 22.53 -12.87 2.50
C ARG A 189 21.59 -12.02 1.67
N LYS A 190 20.95 -12.60 0.67
CA LYS A 190 20.02 -11.88 -0.23
C LYS A 190 18.75 -12.66 -0.50
N ILE A 191 17.70 -11.92 -0.82
CA ILE A 191 16.44 -12.44 -1.33
C ILE A 191 16.19 -11.79 -2.68
N GLN A 192 15.98 -12.62 -3.69
CA GLN A 192 15.63 -12.16 -5.04
C GLN A 192 14.12 -11.98 -5.12
N LEU A 193 13.67 -10.74 -5.23
CA LEU A 193 12.27 -10.44 -5.40
C LEU A 193 11.92 -10.53 -6.87
N VAL A 194 11.19 -11.58 -7.23
CA VAL A 194 10.67 -11.77 -8.58
C VAL A 194 9.59 -10.73 -8.86
N VAL A 195 9.51 -10.31 -10.12
CA VAL A 195 8.58 -9.30 -10.64
C VAL A 195 7.16 -9.52 -10.11
N GLY A 196 6.67 -8.57 -9.31
CA GLY A 196 5.26 -8.51 -8.95
C GLY A 196 4.46 -7.78 -10.04
N GLU A 197 3.15 -8.01 -10.11
CA GLU A 197 2.24 -7.40 -11.11
C GLU A 197 2.35 -5.87 -11.28
N LYS A 198 2.88 -5.17 -10.27
CA LYS A 198 2.97 -3.70 -10.26
C LYS A 198 4.33 -3.12 -10.64
N ASN A 199 5.42 -3.88 -10.47
CA ASN A 199 6.78 -3.46 -10.82
C ASN A 199 7.40 -4.54 -11.69
N ARG A 200 7.55 -4.28 -12.97
CA ARG A 200 8.12 -5.21 -13.95
C ARG A 200 9.64 -5.44 -13.79
N ALA A 201 10.31 -4.76 -12.87
CA ALA A 201 11.72 -4.96 -12.56
C ALA A 201 11.86 -5.76 -11.27
N GLY A 202 12.45 -6.95 -11.34
CA GLY A 202 12.91 -7.69 -10.18
C GLY A 202 13.96 -6.87 -9.42
N ARG A 203 14.03 -7.01 -8.10
CA ARG A 203 15.10 -6.42 -7.29
C ARG A 203 15.61 -7.39 -6.25
N VAL A 204 16.80 -7.14 -5.79
CA VAL A 204 17.40 -7.87 -4.68
C VAL A 204 17.27 -7.05 -3.40
N VAL A 205 16.98 -7.71 -2.29
CA VAL A 205 17.07 -7.14 -0.94
C VAL A 205 18.09 -7.93 -0.13
N TYR A 206 18.75 -7.27 0.82
CA TYR A 206 19.85 -7.84 1.57
C TYR A 206 19.44 -8.13 3.02
N LEU A 207 19.97 -9.22 3.58
CA LEU A 207 19.71 -9.67 4.93
C LEU A 207 20.82 -9.23 5.87
N SER A 208 20.48 -8.54 6.95
CA SER A 208 21.39 -8.32 8.08
C SER A 208 21.70 -9.63 8.80
N ALA A 209 22.73 -9.64 9.64
CA ALA A 209 23.12 -10.84 10.36
C ALA A 209 22.00 -11.42 11.23
N ASP A 210 21.28 -10.57 11.98
CA ASP A 210 20.15 -10.96 12.83
C ASP A 210 18.96 -11.52 12.02
N ALA A 211 18.63 -10.91 10.87
CA ALA A 211 17.58 -11.41 9.98
C ALA A 211 17.99 -12.74 9.33
N CYS A 212 19.25 -12.87 8.91
CA CYS A 212 19.78 -14.09 8.32
C CYS A 212 19.73 -15.25 9.34
N GLN A 213 20.20 -15.03 10.57
CA GLN A 213 20.13 -16.03 11.63
C GLN A 213 18.70 -16.48 11.94
N ALA A 214 17.79 -15.53 12.13
CA ALA A 214 16.38 -15.85 12.38
C ALA A 214 15.74 -16.61 11.22
N LEU A 215 16.13 -16.28 9.98
CA LEU A 215 15.64 -16.96 8.80
C LEU A 215 16.22 -18.39 8.68
N GLN A 216 17.49 -18.60 9.03
CA GLN A 216 18.10 -19.92 9.09
C GLN A 216 17.40 -20.82 10.14
N GLU A 217 17.10 -20.30 11.32
CA GLU A 217 16.35 -21.03 12.36
C GLU A 217 14.96 -21.43 11.85
N TRP A 218 14.27 -20.52 11.14
CA TRP A 218 12.99 -20.82 10.52
C TRP A 218 13.14 -21.88 9.43
N MET A 219 14.14 -21.78 8.57
CA MET A 219 14.39 -22.73 7.47
C MET A 219 14.65 -24.15 7.98
N ARG A 220 15.27 -24.32 9.14
CA ARG A 220 15.49 -25.63 9.77
C ARG A 220 14.21 -26.24 10.36
N SER A 221 13.26 -25.39 10.80
CA SER A 221 12.05 -25.83 11.51
C SER A 221 10.80 -25.88 10.65
N ARG A 222 10.84 -25.31 9.42
CA ARG A 222 9.70 -25.27 8.52
C ARG A 222 9.50 -26.59 7.77
N ASP A 223 8.27 -26.84 7.32
CA ASP A 223 7.95 -27.95 6.43
C ASP A 223 8.64 -27.76 5.06
N PRO A 224 9.55 -28.67 4.65
CA PRO A 224 10.27 -28.55 3.39
C PRO A 224 9.35 -28.68 2.16
N GLY A 225 8.20 -29.36 2.28
CA GLY A 225 7.22 -29.51 1.19
C GLY A 225 6.44 -28.23 0.85
N LYS A 226 6.58 -27.15 1.60
CA LYS A 226 5.91 -25.88 1.30
C LYS A 226 6.79 -24.99 0.43
N PRO A 227 6.33 -24.56 -0.76
CA PRO A 227 7.14 -23.74 -1.66
C PRO A 227 7.28 -22.28 -1.18
N LEU A 228 6.29 -21.73 -0.50
CA LEU A 228 6.35 -20.36 0.02
C LEU A 228 7.18 -20.29 1.30
N LEU A 229 7.99 -19.22 1.43
CA LEU A 229 8.85 -18.99 2.58
C LEU A 229 8.05 -18.95 3.89
N PHE A 230 6.90 -18.25 3.88
CA PHE A 230 6.01 -18.13 5.04
C PHE A 230 4.60 -18.64 4.71
N TYR A 231 4.07 -19.47 5.58
CA TYR A 231 2.74 -20.07 5.44
C TYR A 231 2.01 -20.18 6.80
N GLY A 232 0.69 -20.34 6.75
CA GLY A 232 -0.13 -20.56 7.95
C GLY A 232 -0.15 -22.04 8.36
N GLN A 233 -0.50 -22.30 9.61
CA GLN A 233 -0.67 -23.68 10.08
C GLN A 233 -1.75 -24.39 9.27
N GLY A 234 -1.45 -25.58 8.75
CA GLY A 234 -2.36 -26.34 7.90
C GLY A 234 -2.67 -25.72 6.53
N ARG A 235 -1.94 -24.67 6.11
CA ARG A 235 -2.16 -23.94 4.85
C ARG A 235 -0.90 -23.90 3.99
N SER A 236 -1.07 -23.67 2.68
CA SER A 236 0.04 -23.48 1.74
C SER A 236 0.57 -22.04 1.70
N SER A 237 -0.21 -21.07 2.22
CA SER A 237 0.13 -19.65 2.19
C SER A 237 -0.26 -18.94 3.48
N LEU A 238 0.26 -17.74 3.70
CA LEU A 238 -0.12 -16.85 4.78
C LEU A 238 -0.84 -15.62 4.18
N SER A 239 -2.05 -15.32 4.65
CA SER A 239 -2.77 -14.12 4.19
C SER A 239 -2.25 -12.85 4.87
N TYR A 240 -2.43 -11.68 4.20
CA TYR A 240 -2.15 -10.38 4.80
C TYR A 240 -2.90 -10.17 6.12
N THR A 241 -4.17 -10.56 6.17
CA THR A 241 -4.99 -10.44 7.39
C THR A 241 -4.40 -11.24 8.55
N ALA A 242 -3.95 -12.48 8.29
CA ALA A 242 -3.33 -13.32 9.31
C ALA A 242 -2.00 -12.72 9.80
N ALA A 243 -1.17 -12.21 8.88
CA ALA A 243 0.08 -11.52 9.21
C ALA A 243 -0.19 -10.24 10.04
N ARG A 244 -1.21 -9.44 9.64
CA ARG A 244 -1.61 -8.25 10.39
C ARG A 244 -2.11 -8.59 11.80
N VAL A 245 -2.98 -9.57 11.93
CA VAL A 245 -3.50 -10.00 13.25
C VAL A 245 -2.36 -10.50 14.15
N MET A 246 -1.43 -11.28 13.59
CA MET A 246 -0.22 -11.72 14.30
C MET A 246 0.60 -10.52 14.79
N PHE A 247 0.86 -9.53 13.94
CA PHE A 247 1.62 -8.34 14.28
C PHE A 247 0.95 -7.52 15.39
N LEU A 248 -0.34 -7.25 15.27
CA LEU A 248 -1.11 -6.52 16.28
C LEU A 248 -1.09 -7.23 17.65
N ARG A 249 -1.14 -8.57 17.65
CA ARG A 249 -1.00 -9.37 18.88
C ARG A 249 0.36 -9.16 19.56
N TYR A 250 1.44 -9.06 18.78
CA TYR A 250 2.76 -8.77 19.33
C TYR A 250 2.90 -7.33 19.80
N LEU A 251 2.31 -6.35 19.12
CA LEU A 251 2.25 -4.96 19.63
C LEU A 251 1.54 -4.89 20.99
N LYS A 252 0.44 -5.62 21.15
CA LYS A 252 -0.27 -5.71 22.45
C LYS A 252 0.60 -6.36 23.53
N LYS A 253 1.31 -7.44 23.20
CA LYS A 253 2.25 -8.11 24.14
C LYS A 253 3.42 -7.20 24.55
N ALA A 254 3.92 -6.40 23.61
CA ALA A 254 4.97 -5.44 23.85
C ALA A 254 4.49 -4.15 24.57
N ARG A 255 3.20 -4.02 24.83
CA ARG A 255 2.55 -2.82 25.44
C ARG A 255 2.79 -1.53 24.63
N ILE A 256 2.78 -1.64 23.30
CA ILE A 256 2.96 -0.52 22.35
C ILE A 256 1.81 -0.41 21.34
N SER A 257 0.66 -1.02 21.61
CA SER A 257 -0.51 -1.03 20.71
C SER A 257 -1.09 0.36 20.43
N GLU A 258 -0.96 1.29 21.38
CA GLU A 258 -1.47 2.67 21.27
C GLU A 258 -0.73 3.51 20.22
N ARG A 259 0.50 3.15 19.89
CA ARG A 259 1.34 3.83 18.90
C ARG A 259 0.85 3.66 17.45
N SER A 260 -0.20 2.87 17.20
CA SER A 260 -0.81 2.63 15.88
C SER A 260 0.18 2.16 14.80
N TYR A 261 1.19 1.37 15.18
CA TYR A 261 2.15 0.81 14.24
C TYR A 261 1.51 -0.21 13.29
N SER A 262 2.03 -0.31 12.08
CA SER A 262 1.56 -1.25 11.04
C SER A 262 2.71 -2.06 10.47
N LEU A 263 2.39 -3.16 9.76
CA LEU A 263 3.41 -3.92 9.02
C LEU A 263 4.15 -3.06 7.98
N HIS A 264 3.47 -2.05 7.39
CA HIS A 264 4.12 -1.10 6.51
C HIS A 264 5.03 -0.13 7.27
N GLY A 265 4.72 0.16 8.54
CA GLY A 265 5.58 0.92 9.44
C GLY A 265 6.96 0.29 9.62
N LEU A 266 7.10 -1.05 9.57
CA LEU A 266 8.41 -1.71 9.62
C LEU A 266 9.31 -1.31 8.44
N ARG A 267 8.73 -1.16 7.24
CA ARG A 267 9.45 -0.65 6.08
C ARG A 267 9.85 0.83 6.25
N HIS A 268 8.97 1.64 6.85
CA HIS A 268 9.32 3.03 7.18
C HIS A 268 10.46 3.09 8.17
N THR A 269 10.44 2.23 9.20
CA THR A 269 11.52 2.10 10.19
C THR A 269 12.84 1.73 9.50
N CYS A 270 12.84 0.69 8.67
CA CYS A 270 14.01 0.31 7.89
C CYS A 270 14.59 1.48 7.06
N ALA A 271 13.71 2.16 6.32
CA ALA A 271 14.11 3.28 5.48
C ALA A 271 14.72 4.43 6.30
N THR A 272 14.10 4.78 7.42
CA THR A 272 14.57 5.84 8.32
C THR A 272 15.89 5.46 8.98
N GLU A 273 16.03 4.21 9.47
CA GLU A 273 17.28 3.73 10.08
C GLU A 273 18.44 3.72 9.07
N LEU A 274 18.19 3.27 7.82
CA LEU A 274 19.23 3.25 6.78
C LEU A 274 19.69 4.66 6.39
N LEU A 275 18.76 5.62 6.27
CA LEU A 275 19.11 7.03 6.01
C LEU A 275 19.88 7.66 7.18
N ASN A 276 19.44 7.41 8.42
CA ASN A 276 20.15 7.89 9.63
C ASN A 276 21.55 7.27 9.75
N ALA A 277 21.74 6.07 9.22
CA ALA A 277 23.05 5.41 9.13
C ALA A 277 23.90 5.91 7.93
N GLY A 278 23.42 6.91 7.15
CA GLY A 278 24.18 7.52 6.07
C GLY A 278 24.01 6.83 4.70
N MET A 279 22.99 5.96 4.51
CA MET A 279 22.71 5.41 3.18
C MET A 279 22.25 6.52 2.23
N ARG A 280 22.84 6.57 1.04
CA ARG A 280 22.44 7.53 0.00
C ARG A 280 20.98 7.32 -0.42
N LEU A 281 20.27 8.42 -0.67
CA LEU A 281 18.83 8.41 -0.99
C LEU A 281 18.51 7.59 -2.25
N GLU A 282 19.38 7.68 -3.27
CA GLU A 282 19.25 6.94 -4.53
C GLU A 282 19.38 5.42 -4.31
N CYS A 283 20.35 5.02 -3.48
CA CYS A 283 20.52 3.60 -3.11
C CYS A 283 19.31 3.08 -2.32
N LEU A 284 18.78 3.90 -1.40
CA LEU A 284 17.57 3.55 -0.66
C LEU A 284 16.35 3.42 -1.60
N GLN A 285 16.21 4.33 -2.59
CA GLN A 285 15.14 4.27 -3.56
C GLN A 285 15.15 2.94 -4.33
N GLN A 286 16.33 2.55 -4.83
CA GLN A 286 16.50 1.29 -5.55
C GLN A 286 16.24 0.08 -4.66
N LEU A 287 16.78 0.07 -3.43
CA LEU A 287 16.56 -0.98 -2.44
C LEU A 287 15.07 -1.17 -2.14
N LEU A 288 14.35 -0.07 -1.93
CA LEU A 288 12.93 -0.10 -1.66
C LEU A 288 12.09 -0.38 -2.92
N GLY A 289 12.62 -0.18 -4.13
CA GLY A 289 11.87 -0.31 -5.38
C GLY A 289 10.77 0.73 -5.49
N HIS A 290 11.09 2.00 -5.24
CA HIS A 290 10.22 3.13 -5.49
C HIS A 290 10.37 3.56 -6.94
N SER A 291 9.26 3.60 -7.68
CA SER A 291 9.23 4.07 -9.07
C SER A 291 9.38 5.60 -9.16
N ASN A 292 9.09 6.32 -8.07
CA ASN A 292 9.17 7.77 -7.98
C ASN A 292 10.04 8.17 -6.78
N LEU A 293 11.01 9.06 -7.01
CA LEU A 293 11.92 9.61 -6.00
C LEU A 293 11.14 10.36 -4.89
N GLU A 294 10.00 10.96 -5.22
CA GLU A 294 9.15 11.68 -4.27
C GLU A 294 8.71 10.79 -3.09
N GLN A 295 8.51 9.50 -3.32
CA GLN A 295 8.18 8.56 -2.24
C GLN A 295 9.36 8.38 -1.27
N THR A 296 10.58 8.51 -1.75
CA THR A 296 11.78 8.37 -0.92
C THR A 296 12.16 9.70 -0.26
N ARG A 297 11.88 10.83 -0.89
CA ARG A 297 12.10 12.18 -0.32
C ARG A 297 11.35 12.41 1.00
N ARG A 298 10.24 11.72 1.22
CA ARG A 298 9.52 11.78 2.52
C ARG A 298 10.39 11.35 3.70
N TYR A 299 11.30 10.42 3.49
CA TYR A 299 12.23 9.97 4.54
C TYR A 299 13.36 11.00 4.75
N ALA A 300 13.82 11.65 3.69
CA ALA A 300 14.84 12.69 3.80
C ALA A 300 14.39 13.89 4.65
N ARG A 301 13.09 14.17 4.71
CA ARG A 301 12.52 15.23 5.59
C ARG A 301 12.52 14.85 7.07
N LEU A 302 12.69 13.58 7.42
CA LEU A 302 12.71 13.09 8.81
C LEU A 302 14.07 13.22 9.49
N THR A 303 15.12 13.55 8.73
CA THR A 303 16.50 13.44 9.21
C THR A 303 17.18 14.79 9.31
N ASP A 304 16.69 15.68 10.19
CA ASP A 304 17.41 16.92 10.53
C ASP A 304 18.82 16.60 11.04
N LYS A 305 18.95 15.53 11.84
CA LYS A 305 20.24 15.06 12.33
C LYS A 305 21.22 14.67 11.21
N THR A 306 20.77 13.95 10.20
CA THR A 306 21.63 13.58 9.05
C THR A 306 22.05 14.81 8.25
N ARG A 307 21.18 15.81 8.09
CA ARG A 307 21.53 17.08 7.43
C ARG A 307 22.57 17.84 8.21
N GLU A 308 22.44 17.90 9.53
CA GLU A 308 23.38 18.52 10.43
C GLU A 308 24.74 17.82 10.36
N GLU A 309 24.77 16.49 10.46
CA GLU A 309 25.99 15.69 10.38
C GLU A 309 26.69 15.84 9.01
N GLU A 310 25.94 15.82 7.91
CA GLU A 310 26.48 16.04 6.56
C GLU A 310 27.01 17.46 6.37
N TYR A 311 26.29 18.46 6.90
CA TYR A 311 26.75 19.85 6.87
C TYR A 311 28.11 20.00 7.59
N PHE A 312 28.23 19.53 8.82
CA PHE A 312 29.47 19.62 9.57
C PHE A 312 30.58 18.79 8.95
N ARG A 313 30.28 17.63 8.37
CA ARG A 313 31.26 16.85 7.60
C ARG A 313 31.76 17.59 6.37
N ALA A 314 30.87 18.21 5.62
CA ALA A 314 31.24 19.03 4.46
C ALA A 314 32.06 20.27 4.88
N MET A 315 31.63 20.96 5.94
CA MET A 315 32.36 22.13 6.46
C MET A 315 33.75 21.78 6.97
N ALA A 316 33.89 20.65 7.68
CA ALA A 316 35.22 20.20 8.13
C ALA A 316 36.18 19.95 6.95
N ARG A 317 35.70 19.46 5.80
CA ARG A 317 36.51 19.32 4.58
C ARG A 317 36.87 20.67 3.96
N ILE A 318 35.92 21.61 3.93
CA ILE A 318 36.16 22.96 3.41
C ILE A 318 37.17 23.71 4.32
N GLU A 319 36.98 23.66 5.63
CA GLU A 319 37.84 24.30 6.62
C GLU A 319 39.22 23.62 6.70
N GLY A 320 39.29 22.30 6.47
CA GLY A 320 40.54 21.53 6.42
C GLY A 320 41.37 21.75 5.16
N GLY A 321 40.91 22.60 4.22
CA GLY A 321 41.64 22.95 3.02
C GLY A 321 41.68 21.80 1.95
N GLU A 322 40.85 20.78 2.09
CA GLU A 322 40.67 19.74 1.07
C GLU A 322 39.82 20.32 -0.07
N HIS A 323 40.37 21.28 -0.81
CA HIS A 323 39.81 21.70 -2.09
C HIS A 323 39.99 20.56 -3.08
N HIS A 324 38.92 19.96 -3.54
CA HIS A 324 38.94 19.04 -4.66
C HIS A 324 39.43 19.78 -5.89
N ASP A 325 40.70 19.54 -6.24
CA ASP A 325 41.26 19.94 -7.52
C ASP A 325 40.39 19.27 -8.60
N GLY A 326 39.79 20.07 -9.47
CA GLY A 326 38.66 19.74 -10.34
C GLY A 326 38.87 18.60 -11.35
N ARG A 327 39.52 17.49 -10.95
CA ARG A 327 39.59 16.25 -11.72
C ARG A 327 38.37 15.40 -11.43
N ARG A 328 37.39 15.45 -12.32
CA ARG A 328 36.24 14.52 -12.32
C ARG A 328 36.76 13.08 -12.38
N ILE A 329 36.41 12.29 -11.39
CA ILE A 329 36.52 10.84 -11.48
C ILE A 329 35.41 10.38 -12.45
N PRO A 330 35.71 9.62 -13.54
CA PRO A 330 34.68 9.10 -14.42
C PRO A 330 33.73 8.19 -13.62
N GLY A 331 32.51 8.61 -13.44
CA GLY A 331 31.47 7.87 -12.70
C GLY A 331 30.81 8.59 -11.53
N GLU A 332 31.27 9.76 -11.11
CA GLU A 332 30.56 10.57 -10.12
C GLU A 332 29.45 11.38 -10.80
N VAL A 333 28.21 11.04 -10.45
CA VAL A 333 27.02 11.84 -10.79
C VAL A 333 27.09 13.14 -9.99
N PRO A 334 26.95 14.33 -10.63
CA PRO A 334 27.00 15.60 -9.91
C PRO A 334 25.92 15.69 -8.82
N PRO A 335 26.17 16.40 -7.72
CA PRO A 335 25.17 16.60 -6.70
C PRO A 335 23.93 17.30 -7.29
N VAL A 336 22.77 16.72 -7.08
CA VAL A 336 21.46 17.09 -7.67
C VAL A 336 21.00 18.52 -7.26
N PHE A 337 21.85 19.34 -6.65
CA PHE A 337 21.47 20.64 -6.10
C PHE A 337 21.57 21.81 -7.08
N GLU A 338 22.25 21.68 -8.24
CA GLU A 338 22.39 22.81 -9.17
C GLU A 338 21.19 23.05 -10.10
N GLU A 339 20.29 22.06 -10.30
CA GLU A 339 19.12 22.27 -11.17
C GLU A 339 17.87 22.84 -10.47
N ALA A 340 17.86 22.99 -9.15
CA ALA A 340 16.70 23.50 -8.42
C ALA A 340 16.53 25.04 -8.48
N GLN A 341 17.50 25.77 -9.02
CA GLN A 341 17.45 27.24 -9.10
C GLN A 341 16.91 27.82 -10.40
N LEU A 342 16.61 26.98 -11.42
CA LEU A 342 16.17 27.47 -12.74
C LEU A 342 14.67 27.32 -13.02
N LEU A 343 13.88 26.77 -12.09
CA LEU A 343 12.43 26.73 -12.26
C LEU A 343 11.81 27.82 -11.39
N GLY A 344 11.47 28.94 -12.03
CA GLY A 344 10.70 30.04 -11.44
C GLY A 344 9.29 29.57 -11.01
N PRO A 345 8.53 30.39 -10.24
CA PRO A 345 7.29 29.98 -9.57
C PRO A 345 6.07 29.74 -10.49
N HIS A 346 6.26 29.56 -11.78
CA HIS A 346 5.18 29.63 -12.77
C HIS A 346 4.99 28.42 -13.68
N ASP A 347 5.41 27.19 -13.35
CA ASP A 347 5.01 26.03 -14.11
C ASP A 347 4.48 24.88 -13.22
N GLN A 348 3.25 25.11 -12.67
CA GLN A 348 2.46 24.09 -11.98
C GLN A 348 1.47 23.37 -12.92
N ASN A 349 1.66 23.43 -14.22
CA ASN A 349 0.78 22.77 -15.15
C ASN A 349 1.56 21.75 -15.99
N VAL A 350 0.89 20.61 -16.16
CA VAL A 350 1.20 19.51 -17.08
C VAL A 350 2.04 18.39 -16.45
N TYR A 351 1.36 17.55 -15.67
CA TYR A 351 1.66 16.12 -15.72
C TYR A 351 0.52 15.43 -16.47
N GLU A 352 0.63 15.39 -17.77
CA GLU A 352 -0.04 14.37 -18.58
C GLU A 352 0.58 13.04 -18.26
N TYR A 353 -0.21 12.15 -17.66
CA TYR A 353 0.14 10.74 -17.48
C TYR A 353 -0.23 9.98 -18.74
N PRO A 354 0.72 9.43 -19.51
CA PRO A 354 0.39 8.42 -20.48
C PRO A 354 0.06 7.13 -19.74
N GLY A 355 -1.22 6.82 -19.64
CA GLY A 355 -1.75 5.46 -19.53
C GLY A 355 -1.35 4.53 -18.37
N ALA A 356 -0.52 4.92 -17.42
CA ALA A 356 -0.15 4.10 -16.28
C ALA A 356 -0.76 4.66 -15.00
N PHE A 357 -1.62 3.90 -14.33
CA PHE A 357 -2.09 4.21 -13.00
C PHE A 357 -0.89 4.32 -12.05
N PRO A 358 -0.69 5.45 -11.34
CA PRO A 358 0.32 5.48 -10.28
C PRO A 358 -0.02 4.42 -9.24
N GLU A 359 0.98 3.77 -8.71
CA GLU A 359 0.86 2.86 -7.58
C GLU A 359 0.09 3.58 -6.47
N MET A 360 -1.17 3.18 -6.28
CA MET A 360 -1.92 3.61 -5.11
C MET A 360 -1.26 2.93 -3.92
N VAL A 361 -0.44 3.67 -3.19
CA VAL A 361 -0.09 3.29 -1.83
C VAL A 361 -1.42 3.21 -1.09
N VAL A 362 -1.91 2.00 -0.92
CA VAL A 362 -2.99 1.73 0.02
C VAL A 362 -2.40 2.03 1.37
N ALA A 363 -2.61 3.26 1.86
CA ALA A 363 -2.39 3.55 3.26
C ALA A 363 -3.16 2.47 4.03
N PRO A 364 -2.55 1.81 5.03
CA PRO A 364 -3.27 0.86 5.87
C PRO A 364 -4.49 1.61 6.39
N PHE A 365 -5.65 0.98 6.30
CA PHE A 365 -6.86 1.47 6.93
C PHE A 365 -6.49 1.84 8.37
N GLY A 366 -6.34 3.12 8.63
CA GLY A 366 -6.29 3.63 9.99
C GLY A 366 -7.58 3.17 10.65
N GLY A 367 -7.46 2.51 11.81
CA GLY A 367 -8.58 1.91 12.52
C GLY A 367 -9.73 2.90 12.75
N GLY A 368 -10.61 2.99 11.80
CA GLY A 368 -11.96 3.40 11.95
C GLY A 368 -12.73 2.11 12.13
N GLU A 369 -13.32 1.96 13.28
CA GLU A 369 -14.33 0.95 13.54
C GLU A 369 -15.28 0.91 12.34
N LEU A 370 -15.57 -0.31 11.88
CA LEU A 370 -16.73 -0.52 11.02
C LEU A 370 -17.91 0.10 11.75
N PRO A 371 -18.73 0.95 11.12
CA PRO A 371 -19.97 1.39 11.75
C PRO A 371 -20.68 0.13 12.19
N GLY A 372 -20.97 0.06 13.49
CA GLY A 372 -21.68 -1.03 14.12
C GLY A 372 -23.02 -1.27 13.44
N ASP A 373 -23.57 -2.42 13.76
CA ASP A 373 -24.87 -2.96 13.38
C ASP A 373 -24.94 -3.72 12.06
N PHE A 374 -24.28 -4.87 12.05
CA PHE A 374 -24.95 -6.09 11.61
C PHE A 374 -25.19 -6.97 12.86
N ARG A 375 -26.17 -6.57 13.66
CA ARG A 375 -26.83 -7.53 14.55
C ARG A 375 -27.58 -8.50 13.64
N LEU A 376 -27.10 -9.73 13.61
CA LEU A 376 -27.92 -10.87 13.25
C LEU A 376 -29.09 -10.89 14.25
N HIS A 377 -30.27 -10.47 13.80
CA HIS A 377 -31.50 -10.79 14.48
C HIS A 377 -31.59 -12.32 14.58
N ARG A 378 -31.36 -12.85 15.78
CA ARG A 378 -31.78 -14.19 16.09
C ARG A 378 -33.30 -14.18 16.02
N LEU A 379 -33.84 -15.02 15.14
CA LEU A 379 -35.26 -15.38 15.16
C LEU A 379 -35.58 -15.95 16.53
N PRO A 380 -36.77 -15.66 17.11
CA PRO A 380 -37.17 -16.17 18.39
C PRO A 380 -37.32 -17.69 18.33
N VAL A 381 -36.63 -18.38 19.23
CA VAL A 381 -36.83 -19.79 19.51
C VAL A 381 -38.20 -19.91 20.16
N GLY A 382 -39.11 -20.67 19.57
CA GLY A 382 -40.39 -21.05 20.14
C GLY A 382 -40.23 -21.89 21.42
N PRO A 383 -41.25 -21.97 22.27
CA PRO A 383 -41.14 -22.52 23.62
C PRO A 383 -40.82 -24.02 23.62
N GLY A 384 -39.93 -24.39 24.53
CA GLY A 384 -39.40 -25.72 24.73
C GLY A 384 -40.47 -26.76 25.07
N ILE A 385 -40.23 -27.95 24.56
CA ILE A 385 -40.83 -29.21 25.02
C ILE A 385 -39.84 -29.81 26.01
N ASN A 386 -40.34 -30.01 27.23
CA ASN A 386 -39.67 -30.66 28.34
C ASN A 386 -39.58 -32.17 28.08
N PRO A 387 -38.46 -32.85 28.26
CA PRO A 387 -38.42 -34.32 28.22
C PRO A 387 -38.44 -34.85 29.67
N GLU A 388 -39.60 -34.99 30.21
CA GLU A 388 -39.94 -35.97 31.25
C GLU A 388 -41.41 -36.36 30.99
N ASP A 389 -41.56 -37.55 30.42
CA ASP A 389 -42.60 -38.54 30.67
C ASP A 389 -42.66 -39.56 29.54
N ASP A 390 -42.35 -40.83 29.97
CA ASP A 390 -42.36 -42.16 29.32
C ASP A 390 -41.12 -42.63 28.62
#